data_8a1cce28201785fe87797030505c688e
#
_entry.id   8a1cce28201785fe87797030505c688e
#
_cell.length_a   1.000
_cell.length_b   1.000
_cell.length_c   1.000
_cell.angle_alpha   90.00
_cell.angle_beta   90.00
_cell.angle_gamma   90.00
#
_symmetry.space_group_name_H-M   'P 1'
#
loop_
_entity.id
_entity.type
_entity.pdbx_description
1 polymer ?
#
loop_
_entity_poly.entity_id
_entity_poly.type
_entity_poly.pdbx_seq_one_letter_code
_entity_poly.pdbx_strand_id
1 'polypeptide(L)'
;MPESSDPRSKLFHVPIRSLGPGHRGKIAAHLLALEPHDRYLRFGYMASDAQVLQYVEKLNFERDEVFGIFNRWLELIAMAHLAFSDQPGSTACAEFGVSVAKRARGRGYGARLFDRAVMHARNEGVELLFVHALSENQAMLKIARNAGATLERDGTETEAHLRLPPATLESRVTELVEERMAETDYQLKVQARNFWEFIRGLQEVRQGVRDSRGQSAA
;
A
#
# COMPACT_ATOMS: atom_id res chain seq x y z
N MET A 1 -29.53 0.40 29.89
CA MET A 1 -29.53 -0.33 28.63
C MET A 1 -28.08 -0.55 28.26
N PRO A 2 -27.51 -1.78 28.31
CA PRO A 2 -26.13 -2.00 27.90
C PRO A 2 -26.07 -2.05 26.38
N GLU A 3 -25.13 -1.27 25.80
CA GLU A 3 -24.77 -1.29 24.41
C GLU A 3 -24.32 -2.70 23.98
N SER A 4 -25.00 -3.24 22.99
CA SER A 4 -24.63 -4.49 22.36
C SER A 4 -23.37 -4.26 21.51
N SER A 5 -22.22 -4.59 22.08
CA SER A 5 -20.98 -4.72 21.31
C SER A 5 -21.16 -5.87 20.32
N ASP A 6 -21.29 -5.52 19.02
CA ASP A 6 -21.26 -6.49 17.91
C ASP A 6 -19.89 -7.21 17.92
N PRO A 7 -19.82 -8.53 18.14
CA PRO A 7 -18.58 -9.28 18.20
C PRO A 7 -17.92 -9.46 16.81
N ARG A 8 -18.44 -8.85 15.75
CA ARG A 8 -17.90 -8.94 14.38
C ARG A 8 -16.89 -7.86 14.03
N SER A 9 -16.65 -6.89 14.89
CA SER A 9 -15.56 -5.92 14.77
C SER A 9 -14.24 -6.44 15.36
N LYS A 10 -13.92 -7.73 15.21
CA LYS A 10 -12.51 -8.13 15.27
C LYS A 10 -11.84 -7.45 14.09
N LEU A 11 -11.34 -6.25 14.34
CA LEU A 11 -10.45 -5.53 13.46
C LEU A 11 -9.32 -6.50 13.08
N PHE A 12 -9.44 -7.13 11.91
CA PHE A 12 -8.28 -7.75 11.29
C PHE A 12 -7.31 -6.60 11.04
N HIS A 13 -6.38 -6.42 11.98
CA HIS A 13 -5.30 -5.47 11.82
C HIS A 13 -4.54 -5.89 10.55
N VAL A 14 -4.68 -5.09 9.49
CA VAL A 14 -3.94 -5.31 8.25
C VAL A 14 -2.63 -4.58 8.40
N PRO A 15 -1.50 -5.30 8.49
CA PRO A 15 -0.20 -4.65 8.63
C PRO A 15 0.09 -3.81 7.39
N ILE A 16 0.25 -2.50 7.58
CA ILE A 16 0.65 -1.54 6.57
C ILE A 16 2.07 -1.12 6.87
N ARG A 17 2.97 -1.39 5.95
CA ARG A 17 4.38 -1.15 6.10
C ARG A 17 4.83 0.06 5.29
N SER A 18 5.73 0.89 5.85
CA SER A 18 6.52 1.85 5.09
C SER A 18 7.51 1.13 4.18
N LEU A 19 7.59 1.57 2.93
CA LEU A 19 8.43 0.99 1.89
C LEU A 19 9.60 1.93 1.59
N GLY A 20 10.81 1.41 1.60
CA GLY A 20 12.01 2.15 1.24
C GLY A 20 12.59 1.72 -0.13
N PRO A 21 13.79 2.22 -0.49
CA PRO A 21 14.45 1.96 -1.78
C PRO A 21 14.59 0.48 -2.13
N GLY A 22 14.81 -0.39 -1.13
CA GLY A 22 14.90 -1.85 -1.32
C GLY A 22 13.61 -2.51 -1.79
N HIS A 23 12.49 -1.80 -1.80
CA HIS A 23 11.20 -2.32 -2.25
C HIS A 23 10.85 -1.92 -3.70
N ARG A 24 11.70 -1.14 -4.43
CA ARG A 24 11.43 -0.69 -5.81
C ARG A 24 11.00 -1.84 -6.73
N GLY A 25 11.69 -2.98 -6.69
CA GLY A 25 11.33 -4.14 -7.51
C GLY A 25 9.93 -4.68 -7.21
N LYS A 26 9.49 -4.69 -5.94
CA LYS A 26 8.14 -5.12 -5.55
C LYS A 26 7.08 -4.09 -5.94
N ILE A 27 7.40 -2.80 -5.86
CA ILE A 27 6.53 -1.71 -6.31
C ILE A 27 6.34 -1.81 -7.82
N ALA A 28 7.43 -1.96 -8.59
CA ALA A 28 7.37 -2.15 -10.04
C ALA A 28 6.51 -3.37 -10.41
N ALA A 29 6.76 -4.52 -9.80
CA ALA A 29 5.99 -5.73 -10.04
C ALA A 29 4.49 -5.55 -9.76
N HIS A 30 4.13 -4.86 -8.66
CA HIS A 30 2.74 -4.55 -8.34
C HIS A 30 2.07 -3.66 -9.39
N LEU A 31 2.72 -2.55 -9.78
CA LEU A 31 2.16 -1.59 -10.72
C LEU A 31 2.08 -2.13 -12.15
N LEU A 32 3.07 -2.92 -12.58
CA LEU A 32 3.06 -3.59 -13.87
C LEU A 32 1.99 -4.68 -13.98
N ALA A 33 1.63 -5.31 -12.85
CA ALA A 33 0.57 -6.32 -12.79
C ALA A 33 -0.84 -5.73 -12.74
N LEU A 34 -1.01 -4.41 -12.69
CA LEU A 34 -2.32 -3.77 -12.79
C LEU A 34 -2.91 -3.98 -14.19
N GLU A 35 -4.22 -4.28 -14.25
CA GLU A 35 -4.95 -4.30 -15.52
C GLU A 35 -4.92 -2.92 -16.19
N PRO A 36 -5.05 -2.82 -17.52
CA PRO A 36 -4.96 -1.54 -18.24
C PRO A 36 -5.88 -0.46 -17.68
N HIS A 37 -7.13 -0.79 -17.38
CA HIS A 37 -8.08 0.16 -16.79
C HIS A 37 -7.66 0.60 -15.37
N ASP A 38 -7.13 -0.30 -14.56
CA ASP A 38 -6.66 0.02 -13.20
C ASP A 38 -5.43 0.93 -13.23
N ARG A 39 -4.56 0.70 -14.22
CA ARG A 39 -3.39 1.53 -14.46
C ARG A 39 -3.82 2.95 -14.90
N TYR A 40 -4.81 3.02 -15.79
CA TYR A 40 -5.43 4.28 -16.18
C TYR A 40 -6.04 5.03 -14.97
N LEU A 41 -6.80 4.35 -14.12
CA LEU A 41 -7.36 4.96 -12.91
C LEU A 41 -6.28 5.42 -11.91
N ARG A 42 -5.12 4.77 -11.89
CA ARG A 42 -4.02 5.09 -10.97
C ARG A 42 -3.19 6.29 -11.43
N PHE A 43 -2.98 6.44 -12.73
CA PHE A 43 -2.08 7.44 -13.31
C PHE A 43 -2.81 8.59 -14.01
N GLY A 44 -4.13 8.49 -14.22
CA GLY A 44 -4.91 9.47 -14.99
C GLY A 44 -4.77 9.32 -16.51
N TYR A 45 -3.86 8.43 -16.97
CA TYR A 45 -3.62 8.14 -18.39
C TYR A 45 -3.21 6.68 -18.61
N MET A 46 -3.22 6.24 -19.86
CA MET A 46 -2.80 4.88 -20.26
C MET A 46 -1.28 4.73 -20.16
N ALA A 47 -0.79 4.53 -18.93
CA ALA A 47 0.65 4.41 -18.67
C ALA A 47 1.22 3.12 -19.26
N SER A 48 2.25 3.24 -20.12
CA SER A 48 3.03 2.11 -20.62
C SER A 48 3.93 1.51 -19.54
N ASP A 49 4.44 0.31 -19.76
CA ASP A 49 5.38 -0.34 -18.84
C ASP A 49 6.63 0.52 -18.59
N ALA A 50 7.15 1.15 -19.63
CA ALA A 50 8.31 2.07 -19.53
C ALA A 50 7.99 3.27 -18.62
N GLN A 51 6.80 3.86 -18.74
CA GLN A 51 6.38 4.99 -17.88
C GLN A 51 6.17 4.55 -16.43
N VAL A 52 5.63 3.36 -16.21
CA VAL A 52 5.51 2.77 -14.86
C VAL A 52 6.88 2.58 -14.23
N LEU A 53 7.84 2.01 -14.97
CA LEU A 53 9.21 1.82 -14.49
C LEU A 53 9.88 3.17 -14.21
N GLN A 54 9.71 4.15 -15.08
CA GLN A 54 10.23 5.50 -14.87
C GLN A 54 9.63 6.17 -13.62
N TYR A 55 8.33 5.99 -13.38
CA TYR A 55 7.69 6.46 -12.15
C TYR A 55 8.34 5.82 -10.91
N VAL A 56 8.54 4.51 -10.91
CA VAL A 56 9.16 3.78 -9.79
C VAL A 56 10.59 4.25 -9.54
N GLU A 57 11.39 4.49 -10.60
CA GLU A 57 12.74 5.02 -10.46
C GLU A 57 12.78 6.43 -9.86
N LYS A 58 11.78 7.26 -10.17
CA LYS A 58 11.67 8.63 -9.69
C LYS A 58 11.10 8.76 -8.27
N LEU A 59 10.62 7.67 -7.64
CA LEU A 59 10.17 7.73 -6.25
C LEU A 59 11.28 8.25 -5.34
N ASN A 60 11.01 9.28 -4.59
CA ASN A 60 11.94 9.87 -3.64
C ASN A 60 11.57 9.46 -2.21
N PHE A 61 12.19 8.38 -1.72
CA PHE A 61 11.94 7.83 -0.38
C PHE A 61 12.53 8.67 0.77
N GLU A 62 13.27 9.73 0.49
CA GLU A 62 13.75 10.68 1.50
C GLU A 62 12.71 11.77 1.77
N ARG A 63 11.91 12.09 0.76
CA ARG A 63 10.87 13.12 0.83
C ARG A 63 9.48 12.52 0.97
N ASP A 64 9.18 11.52 0.15
CA ASP A 64 7.85 10.96 0.00
C ASP A 64 7.70 9.70 0.85
N GLU A 65 6.47 9.43 1.30
CA GLU A 65 6.18 8.20 2.02
C GLU A 65 5.43 7.21 1.10
N VAL A 66 5.86 5.96 1.12
CA VAL A 66 5.22 4.88 0.35
C VAL A 66 4.79 3.78 1.31
N PHE A 67 3.50 3.48 1.33
CA PHE A 67 2.93 2.43 2.17
C PHE A 67 2.60 1.19 1.35
N GLY A 68 2.73 0.00 1.97
CA GLY A 68 2.43 -1.25 1.31
C GLY A 68 1.77 -2.30 2.20
N ILE A 69 0.91 -3.11 1.59
CA ILE A 69 0.31 -4.30 2.19
C ILE A 69 0.81 -5.53 1.44
N PHE A 70 1.39 -6.47 2.19
CA PHE A 70 1.91 -7.72 1.66
C PHE A 70 1.01 -8.91 2.01
N ASN A 71 0.85 -9.81 1.06
CA ASN A 71 0.22 -11.09 1.34
C ASN A 71 1.19 -12.06 2.05
N ARG A 72 0.74 -13.28 2.34
CA ARG A 72 1.55 -14.32 3.00
C ARG A 72 2.77 -14.79 2.16
N TRP A 73 2.75 -14.54 0.86
CA TRP A 73 3.87 -14.87 -0.05
C TRP A 73 4.83 -13.69 -0.27
N LEU A 74 4.68 -12.61 0.50
CA LEU A 74 5.45 -11.37 0.39
C LEU A 74 5.30 -10.66 -0.96
N GLU A 75 4.18 -10.89 -1.64
CA GLU A 75 3.80 -10.08 -2.79
C GLU A 75 3.11 -8.80 -2.31
N LEU A 76 3.48 -7.68 -2.90
CA LEU A 76 2.82 -6.39 -2.67
C LEU A 76 1.45 -6.41 -3.36
N ILE A 77 0.37 -6.40 -2.59
CA ILE A 77 -1.00 -6.51 -3.09
C ILE A 77 -1.79 -5.21 -3.05
N ALA A 78 -1.31 -4.23 -2.31
CA ALA A 78 -1.82 -2.87 -2.32
C ALA A 78 -0.71 -1.92 -1.90
N MET A 79 -0.69 -0.72 -2.47
CA MET A 79 0.26 0.33 -2.09
C MET A 79 -0.38 1.71 -2.19
N ALA A 80 0.14 2.63 -1.40
CA ALA A 80 -0.12 4.06 -1.52
C ALA A 80 1.20 4.82 -1.61
N HIS A 81 1.16 5.96 -2.30
CA HIS A 81 2.23 6.93 -2.36
C HIS A 81 1.69 8.26 -1.85
N LEU A 82 2.35 8.83 -0.88
CA LEU A 82 2.11 10.15 -0.32
C LEU A 82 3.28 11.03 -0.73
N ALA A 83 3.06 11.89 -1.71
CA ALA A 83 4.05 12.81 -2.24
C ALA A 83 3.91 14.17 -1.56
N PHE A 84 4.97 14.66 -0.92
CA PHE A 84 4.98 15.96 -0.26
C PHE A 84 5.36 17.06 -1.21
N SER A 85 4.72 18.25 -1.09
CA SER A 85 5.05 19.42 -1.89
C SER A 85 6.32 20.10 -1.38
N ASP A 86 7.21 20.44 -2.31
CA ASP A 86 8.49 21.13 -2.03
C ASP A 86 8.39 22.66 -2.11
N GLN A 87 7.20 23.27 -2.14
CA GLN A 87 7.07 24.72 -2.32
C GLN A 87 7.32 25.47 -1.02
N PRO A 88 8.48 26.13 -0.84
CA PRO A 88 8.77 26.94 0.34
C PRO A 88 7.79 28.11 0.46
N GLY A 89 7.20 28.28 1.66
CA GLY A 89 6.30 29.40 1.95
C GLY A 89 4.85 29.21 1.50
N SER A 90 4.48 28.05 0.94
CA SER A 90 3.10 27.65 0.71
C SER A 90 2.56 26.83 1.89
N THR A 91 1.24 26.66 1.94
CA THR A 91 0.59 25.71 2.86
C THR A 91 1.20 24.32 2.68
N ALA A 92 1.58 23.67 3.78
CA ALA A 92 2.14 22.31 3.74
C ALA A 92 1.08 21.35 3.18
N CYS A 93 1.35 20.82 2.00
CA CYS A 93 0.42 19.93 1.30
C CYS A 93 1.09 18.65 0.80
N ALA A 94 0.28 17.63 0.62
CA ALA A 94 0.71 16.35 0.04
C ALA A 94 -0.36 15.80 -0.91
N GLU A 95 0.07 14.98 -1.87
CA GLU A 95 -0.80 14.28 -2.79
C GLU A 95 -0.82 12.79 -2.47
N PHE A 96 -2.01 12.19 -2.49
CA PHE A 96 -2.22 10.78 -2.23
C PHE A 96 -2.62 10.02 -3.49
N GLY A 97 -1.88 8.95 -3.78
CA GLY A 97 -2.23 7.99 -4.82
C GLY A 97 -2.21 6.56 -4.29
N VAL A 98 -3.18 5.73 -4.70
CA VAL A 98 -3.34 4.35 -4.22
C VAL A 98 -3.61 3.39 -5.36
N SER A 99 -3.14 2.15 -5.21
CA SER A 99 -3.50 1.03 -6.08
C SER A 99 -3.68 -0.25 -5.28
N VAL A 100 -4.67 -1.05 -5.68
CA VAL A 100 -5.00 -2.34 -5.06
C VAL A 100 -5.14 -3.39 -6.15
N ALA A 101 -4.35 -4.47 -6.08
CA ALA A 101 -4.42 -5.58 -7.00
C ALA A 101 -5.86 -6.13 -7.05
N LYS A 102 -6.36 -6.47 -8.24
CA LYS A 102 -7.75 -6.93 -8.46
C LYS A 102 -8.18 -8.03 -7.50
N ARG A 103 -7.31 -9.04 -7.29
CA ARG A 103 -7.55 -10.17 -6.36
C ARG A 103 -7.63 -9.77 -4.88
N ALA A 104 -7.22 -8.54 -4.53
CA ALA A 104 -7.18 -8.03 -3.16
C ALA A 104 -8.28 -6.99 -2.87
N ARG A 105 -9.10 -6.63 -3.85
CA ARG A 105 -10.18 -5.66 -3.72
C ARG A 105 -11.33 -6.17 -2.84
N GLY A 106 -12.20 -5.26 -2.44
CA GLY A 106 -13.36 -5.55 -1.59
C GLY A 106 -13.01 -5.81 -0.12
N ARG A 107 -11.74 -5.70 0.28
CA ARG A 107 -11.25 -5.95 1.65
C ARG A 107 -10.95 -4.67 2.44
N GLY A 108 -11.26 -3.50 1.88
CA GLY A 108 -11.03 -2.21 2.52
C GLY A 108 -9.56 -1.73 2.50
N TYR A 109 -8.65 -2.37 1.76
CA TYR A 109 -7.23 -2.02 1.77
C TYR A 109 -6.96 -0.58 1.30
N GLY A 110 -7.69 -0.10 0.30
CA GLY A 110 -7.54 1.29 -0.16
C GLY A 110 -7.90 2.31 0.92
N ALA A 111 -9.00 2.10 1.64
CA ALA A 111 -9.41 2.96 2.75
C ALA A 111 -8.38 2.94 3.89
N ARG A 112 -7.88 1.76 4.28
CA ARG A 112 -6.87 1.63 5.34
C ARG A 112 -5.54 2.30 4.97
N LEU A 113 -5.12 2.19 3.71
CA LEU A 113 -3.95 2.92 3.20
C LEU A 113 -4.17 4.42 3.22
N PHE A 114 -5.39 4.88 2.92
CA PHE A 114 -5.75 6.28 3.02
C PHE A 114 -5.71 6.79 4.46
N ASP A 115 -6.32 6.06 5.40
CA ASP A 115 -6.31 6.39 6.83
C ASP A 115 -4.87 6.48 7.37
N ARG A 116 -4.00 5.53 6.97
CA ARG A 116 -2.57 5.52 7.33
C ARG A 116 -1.84 6.75 6.78
N ALA A 117 -2.09 7.09 5.51
CA ALA A 117 -1.49 8.26 4.87
C ALA A 117 -1.96 9.57 5.51
N VAL A 118 -3.24 9.69 5.83
CA VAL A 118 -3.81 10.84 6.55
C VAL A 118 -3.15 11.02 7.93
N MET A 119 -2.99 9.93 8.68
CA MET A 119 -2.34 9.98 10.00
C MET A 119 -0.88 10.43 9.87
N HIS A 120 -0.13 9.85 8.93
CA HIS A 120 1.27 10.22 8.67
C HIS A 120 1.38 11.68 8.22
N ALA A 121 0.61 12.11 7.23
CA ALA A 121 0.58 13.48 6.74
C ALA A 121 0.33 14.51 7.87
N ARG A 122 -0.63 14.22 8.76
CA ARG A 122 -0.87 15.05 9.96
C ARG A 122 0.35 15.14 10.86
N ASN A 123 1.01 14.02 11.11
CA ASN A 123 2.18 13.94 11.99
C ASN A 123 3.39 14.68 11.41
N GLU A 124 3.47 14.74 10.07
CA GLU A 124 4.46 15.55 9.32
C GLU A 124 4.04 17.03 9.16
N GLY A 125 2.89 17.43 9.70
CA GLY A 125 2.45 18.83 9.69
C GLY A 125 1.77 19.25 8.39
N VAL A 126 1.32 18.32 7.55
CA VAL A 126 0.52 18.65 6.37
C VAL A 126 -0.84 19.19 6.78
N GLU A 127 -1.23 20.31 6.19
CA GLU A 127 -2.52 20.96 6.43
C GLU A 127 -3.58 20.58 5.39
N LEU A 128 -3.13 20.23 4.17
CA LEU A 128 -4.02 19.94 3.04
C LEU A 128 -3.54 18.71 2.26
N LEU A 129 -4.39 17.70 2.22
CA LEU A 129 -4.17 16.48 1.44
C LEU A 129 -5.01 16.52 0.16
N PHE A 130 -4.33 16.36 -0.98
CA PHE A 130 -4.95 16.30 -2.30
C PHE A 130 -5.10 14.85 -2.77
N VAL A 131 -6.18 14.60 -3.49
CA VAL A 131 -6.39 13.36 -4.23
C VAL A 131 -6.88 13.71 -5.63
N HIS A 132 -6.03 13.52 -6.62
CA HIS A 132 -6.44 13.63 -8.02
C HIS A 132 -6.97 12.27 -8.49
N ALA A 133 -8.20 12.24 -8.96
CA ALA A 133 -8.84 11.02 -9.43
C ALA A 133 -9.70 11.28 -10.66
N LEU A 134 -9.75 10.32 -11.58
CA LEU A 134 -10.74 10.36 -12.65
C LEU A 134 -12.15 10.28 -12.05
N SER A 135 -13.09 11.04 -12.60
CA SER A 135 -14.50 11.11 -12.12
C SER A 135 -15.20 9.74 -12.14
N GLU A 136 -14.71 8.80 -12.95
CA GLU A 136 -15.18 7.41 -12.97
C GLU A 136 -14.57 6.53 -11.86
N ASN A 137 -13.50 6.96 -11.18
CA ASN A 137 -12.89 6.23 -10.07
C ASN A 137 -13.73 6.33 -8.79
N GLN A 138 -14.94 5.79 -8.84
CA GLN A 138 -15.92 5.87 -7.75
C GLN A 138 -15.38 5.28 -6.45
N ALA A 139 -14.48 4.30 -6.52
CA ALA A 139 -13.86 3.70 -5.34
C ALA A 139 -13.00 4.72 -4.58
N MET A 140 -12.14 5.47 -5.29
CA MET A 140 -11.29 6.50 -4.68
C MET A 140 -12.13 7.69 -4.18
N LEU A 141 -13.07 8.17 -4.99
CA LEU A 141 -13.96 9.26 -4.61
C LEU A 141 -14.82 8.93 -3.39
N LYS A 142 -15.23 7.65 -3.22
CA LYS A 142 -15.92 7.18 -2.02
C LYS A 142 -15.01 7.23 -0.79
N ILE A 143 -13.74 6.81 -0.92
CA ILE A 143 -12.76 6.88 0.18
C ILE A 143 -12.57 8.33 0.61
N ALA A 144 -12.29 9.24 -0.32
CA ALA A 144 -12.10 10.66 -0.04
C ALA A 144 -13.34 11.29 0.61
N ARG A 145 -14.53 11.01 0.09
CA ARG A 145 -15.81 11.53 0.63
C ARG A 145 -16.08 11.02 2.05
N ASN A 146 -15.82 9.75 2.31
CA ASN A 146 -16.00 9.17 3.65
C ASN A 146 -15.05 9.78 4.69
N ALA A 147 -13.89 10.26 4.27
CA ALA A 147 -12.93 10.97 5.12
C ALA A 147 -13.27 12.46 5.32
N GLY A 148 -14.34 12.96 4.68
CA GLY A 148 -14.77 14.36 4.79
C GLY A 148 -14.08 15.31 3.80
N ALA A 149 -13.47 14.80 2.73
CA ALA A 149 -12.88 15.64 1.70
C ALA A 149 -13.97 16.39 0.89
N THR A 150 -13.67 17.64 0.55
CA THR A 150 -14.43 18.41 -0.45
C THR A 150 -14.03 17.94 -1.84
N LEU A 151 -15.01 17.68 -2.71
CA LEU A 151 -14.76 17.21 -4.07
C LEU A 151 -15.10 18.32 -5.06
N GLU A 152 -14.15 18.65 -5.91
CA GLU A 152 -14.31 19.60 -7.02
C GLU A 152 -14.13 18.86 -8.34
N ARG A 153 -15.14 18.91 -9.20
CA ARG A 153 -15.13 18.22 -10.48
C ARG A 153 -14.76 19.18 -11.59
N ASP A 154 -13.76 18.80 -12.38
CA ASP A 154 -13.38 19.48 -13.62
C ASP A 154 -13.37 18.49 -14.79
N GLY A 155 -14.42 18.49 -15.59
CA GLY A 155 -14.58 17.60 -16.73
C GLY A 155 -14.54 16.12 -16.35
N THR A 156 -13.49 15.42 -16.82
CA THR A 156 -13.26 13.99 -16.57
C THR A 156 -12.47 13.71 -15.28
N GLU A 157 -11.95 14.76 -14.63
CA GLU A 157 -11.17 14.66 -13.41
C GLU A 157 -11.99 15.18 -12.21
N THR A 158 -11.63 14.71 -11.04
CA THR A 158 -12.16 15.18 -9.77
C THR A 158 -10.99 15.33 -8.82
N GLU A 159 -10.85 16.52 -8.27
CA GLU A 159 -9.91 16.81 -7.22
C GLU A 159 -10.63 16.77 -5.86
N ALA A 160 -10.06 16.02 -4.92
CA ALA A 160 -10.57 15.97 -3.57
C ALA A 160 -9.56 16.65 -2.63
N HIS A 161 -10.06 17.55 -1.80
CA HIS A 161 -9.28 18.32 -0.84
C HIS A 161 -9.69 17.93 0.57
N LEU A 162 -8.76 17.42 1.37
CA LEU A 162 -8.97 17.10 2.77
C LEU A 162 -8.11 18.01 3.67
N ARG A 163 -8.76 18.85 4.46
CA ARG A 163 -8.07 19.64 5.50
C ARG A 163 -7.75 18.73 6.68
N LEU A 164 -6.48 18.73 7.10
CA LEU A 164 -6.00 17.90 8.19
C LEU A 164 -5.92 18.72 9.48
N PRO A 165 -6.46 18.23 10.60
CA PRO A 165 -6.27 18.86 11.89
C PRO A 165 -4.80 18.67 12.34
N PRO A 166 -4.27 19.52 13.22
CA PRO A 166 -2.93 19.39 13.75
C PRO A 166 -2.65 18.00 14.37
N ALA A 167 -1.38 17.59 14.34
CA ALA A 167 -0.95 16.36 14.99
C ALA A 167 -1.22 16.37 16.49
N THR A 168 -1.58 15.21 17.04
CA THR A 168 -1.73 15.00 18.48
C THR A 168 -0.70 13.99 18.97
N LEU A 169 -0.41 13.99 20.28
CA LEU A 169 0.44 12.94 20.87
C LEU A 169 -0.10 11.54 20.63
N GLU A 170 -1.42 11.39 20.69
CA GLU A 170 -2.11 10.11 20.42
C GLU A 170 -1.89 9.65 18.98
N SER A 171 -2.00 10.55 17.98
CA SER A 171 -1.77 10.18 16.58
C SER A 171 -0.34 9.72 16.33
N ARG A 172 0.65 10.35 16.96
CA ARG A 172 2.06 9.96 16.85
C ARG A 172 2.36 8.61 17.51
N VAL A 173 1.80 8.36 18.69
CA VAL A 173 1.97 7.07 19.38
C VAL A 173 1.29 5.96 18.58
N THR A 174 0.09 6.18 18.08
CA THR A 174 -0.64 5.20 17.26
C THR A 174 0.17 4.83 16.02
N GLU A 175 0.71 5.81 15.32
CA GLU A 175 1.55 5.58 14.13
C GLU A 175 2.76 4.71 14.45
N LEU A 176 3.50 5.02 15.52
CA LEU A 176 4.67 4.27 15.93
C LEU A 176 4.34 2.81 16.27
N VAL A 177 3.21 2.57 16.94
CA VAL A 177 2.75 1.23 17.29
C VAL A 177 2.38 0.43 16.04
N GLU A 178 1.63 1.02 15.12
CA GLU A 178 1.25 0.37 13.85
C GLU A 178 2.47 -0.01 13.02
N GLU A 179 3.46 0.86 12.92
CA GLU A 179 4.70 0.60 12.18
C GLU A 179 5.49 -0.56 12.78
N ARG A 180 5.63 -0.61 14.12
CA ARG A 180 6.30 -1.71 14.82
C ARG A 180 5.59 -3.03 14.62
N MET A 181 4.26 -3.05 14.68
CA MET A 181 3.46 -4.24 14.43
C MET A 181 3.58 -4.72 12.98
N ALA A 182 3.59 -3.82 12.02
CA ALA A 182 3.73 -4.15 10.61
C ALA A 182 5.11 -4.73 10.29
N GLU A 183 6.18 -4.18 10.89
CA GLU A 183 7.54 -4.72 10.74
C GLU A 183 7.64 -6.13 11.32
N THR A 184 7.10 -6.36 12.51
CA THR A 184 7.09 -7.69 13.15
C THR A 184 6.35 -8.72 12.30
N ASP A 185 5.16 -8.39 11.79
CA ASP A 185 4.39 -9.26 10.90
C ASP A 185 5.16 -9.61 9.61
N TYR A 186 5.82 -8.61 9.02
CA TYR A 186 6.62 -8.83 7.82
C TYR A 186 7.81 -9.77 8.09
N GLN A 187 8.54 -9.58 9.18
CA GLN A 187 9.66 -10.45 9.55
C GLN A 187 9.21 -11.89 9.79
N LEU A 188 8.08 -12.09 10.43
CA LEU A 188 7.48 -13.42 10.61
C LEU A 188 7.15 -14.08 9.26
N LYS A 189 6.61 -13.33 8.30
CA LYS A 189 6.32 -13.83 6.94
C LYS A 189 7.60 -14.19 6.19
N VAL A 190 8.68 -13.39 6.35
CA VAL A 190 9.99 -13.70 5.75
C VAL A 190 10.54 -15.00 6.32
N GLN A 191 10.53 -15.16 7.64
CA GLN A 191 11.03 -16.37 8.29
C GLN A 191 10.22 -17.61 7.88
N ALA A 192 8.89 -17.51 7.87
CA ALA A 192 8.02 -18.59 7.43
C ALA A 192 8.31 -19.00 5.97
N ARG A 193 8.48 -18.04 5.06
CA ARG A 193 8.84 -18.34 3.67
C ARG A 193 10.17 -19.06 3.56
N ASN A 194 11.22 -18.54 4.22
CA ASN A 194 12.56 -19.14 4.20
C ASN A 194 12.54 -20.58 4.76
N PHE A 195 11.76 -20.82 5.81
CA PHE A 195 11.58 -22.15 6.37
C PHE A 195 10.91 -23.10 5.35
N TRP A 196 9.85 -22.68 4.66
CA TRP A 196 9.19 -23.52 3.65
C TRP A 196 10.06 -23.75 2.42
N GLU A 197 10.86 -22.77 1.99
CA GLU A 197 11.84 -22.95 0.90
C GLU A 197 12.93 -23.96 1.30
N PHE A 198 13.42 -23.91 2.53
CA PHE A 198 14.37 -24.89 3.06
C PHE A 198 13.79 -26.31 3.10
N ILE A 199 12.57 -26.49 3.61
CA ILE A 199 11.89 -27.80 3.64
C ILE A 199 11.68 -28.35 2.23
N ARG A 200 11.31 -27.49 1.27
CA ARG A 200 11.14 -27.90 -0.14
C ARG A 200 12.47 -28.37 -0.74
N GLY A 201 13.56 -27.65 -0.53
CA GLY A 201 14.90 -28.05 -0.97
C GLY A 201 15.34 -29.39 -0.39
N LEU A 202 15.03 -29.67 0.89
CA LEU A 202 15.31 -30.99 1.49
C LEU A 202 14.50 -32.12 0.84
N GLN A 203 13.25 -31.87 0.41
CA GLN A 203 12.42 -32.88 -0.26
C GLN A 203 12.94 -33.18 -1.67
N GLU A 204 13.38 -32.16 -2.41
CA GLU A 204 13.98 -32.32 -3.74
C GLU A 204 15.28 -33.13 -3.68
N VAL A 205 16.15 -32.87 -2.72
CA VAL A 205 17.37 -33.66 -2.49
C VAL A 205 17.05 -35.10 -2.14
N ARG A 206 16.03 -35.36 -1.32
CA ARG A 206 15.58 -36.71 -0.97
C ARG A 206 15.03 -37.47 -2.17
N GLN A 207 14.31 -36.83 -3.07
CA GLN A 207 13.80 -37.43 -4.31
C GLN A 207 14.95 -37.76 -5.27
N GLY A 208 15.86 -36.81 -5.49
CA GLY A 208 17.03 -37.01 -6.35
C GLY A 208 17.94 -38.17 -5.88
N VAL A 209 18.12 -38.37 -4.56
CA VAL A 209 18.86 -39.52 -4.00
C VAL A 209 18.13 -40.82 -4.17
N ARG A 210 16.80 -40.87 -4.16
CA ARG A 210 16.00 -42.06 -4.43
C ARG A 210 16.07 -42.46 -5.89
N ASP A 211 15.97 -41.50 -6.80
CA ASP A 211 15.99 -41.74 -8.24
C ASP A 211 17.38 -42.24 -8.71
N SER A 212 18.45 -41.67 -8.15
CA SER A 212 19.83 -42.16 -8.45
C SER A 212 20.11 -43.58 -7.92
N ARG A 213 19.53 -43.99 -6.79
CA ARG A 213 19.64 -45.35 -6.26
C ARG A 213 18.81 -46.34 -7.07
N GLY A 214 17.66 -45.95 -7.63
CA GLY A 214 16.85 -46.77 -8.48
C GLY A 214 17.51 -47.09 -9.84
N GLN A 215 18.28 -46.17 -10.39
CA GLN A 215 19.01 -46.32 -11.64
C GLN A 215 20.31 -47.17 -11.50
N SER A 216 20.87 -47.27 -10.31
CA SER A 216 22.07 -48.10 -10.07
C SER A 216 21.77 -49.54 -9.72
N ALA A 217 20.48 -49.92 -9.64
CA ALA A 217 20.02 -51.28 -9.30
C ALA A 217 19.33 -52.01 -10.48
N ALA A 218 19.33 -51.43 -11.69
CA ALA A 218 18.84 -52.00 -12.94
C ALA A 218 20.04 -52.25 -13.89
#